data_83a7709f916970cf219194c75778b20e
#
_entry.id   83a7709f916970cf219194c75778b20e
#
_cell.length_a   1.000
_cell.length_b   1.000
_cell.length_c   1.000
_cell.angle_alpha   90.00
_cell.angle_beta   90.00
_cell.angle_gamma   90.00
#
_symmetry.space_group_name_H-M   'P 1'
#
loop_
_entity.id
_entity.type
_entity.pdbx_description
1 polymer ?
#
loop_
_entity_poly.entity_id
_entity_poly.type
_entity_poly.pdbx_seq_one_letter_code
_entity_poly.pdbx_strand_id
1 'polypeptide(L)'
;MSISIKYIIFIAICVLCHPVFSAVDIVICEDAEGNQSFQKACPPGTSLVGEKKISIGKNSSGTVDLSKLSVLLYTIPDCDTCENVAIYLRSRDIPFSEKDVSKDIKIQQELTKLAGKLSVPVTVIGEEVVSGYKREQIGNILDRIISPE
;
A
#
# COMPACT_ATOMS: atom_id res chain seq x y z
N MET A 1 -5.33 14.31 -51.67
CA MET A 1 -4.82 14.33 -50.31
C MET A 1 -3.85 13.18 -50.19
N SER A 2 -2.55 13.41 -50.40
CA SER A 2 -1.54 12.36 -50.51
C SER A 2 -0.93 12.11 -49.12
N ILE A 3 -1.29 11.01 -48.47
CA ILE A 3 -0.70 10.60 -47.19
C ILE A 3 0.68 10.05 -47.50
N SER A 4 1.69 10.73 -46.98
CA SER A 4 3.10 10.44 -47.27
C SER A 4 3.46 9.03 -46.79
N ILE A 5 4.02 8.20 -47.68
CA ILE A 5 4.48 6.82 -47.40
C ILE A 5 5.34 6.72 -46.13
N LYS A 6 6.04 7.80 -45.75
CA LYS A 6 6.79 7.91 -44.49
C LYS A 6 5.91 7.76 -43.23
N TYR A 7 4.65 8.24 -43.24
CA TYR A 7 3.72 8.12 -42.11
C TYR A 7 3.20 6.70 -41.95
N ILE A 8 3.01 5.98 -43.06
CA ILE A 8 2.54 4.59 -43.03
C ILE A 8 3.64 3.68 -42.45
N ILE A 9 4.89 3.91 -42.79
CA ILE A 9 6.03 3.14 -42.26
C ILE A 9 6.22 3.43 -40.77
N PHE A 10 6.00 4.66 -40.28
CA PHE A 10 6.11 5.01 -38.88
C PHE A 10 5.03 4.38 -38.01
N ILE A 11 3.80 4.29 -38.54
CA ILE A 11 2.67 3.63 -37.85
C ILE A 11 2.87 2.11 -37.80
N ALA A 12 3.42 1.50 -38.87
CA ALA A 12 3.68 0.07 -38.91
C ALA A 12 4.77 -0.39 -37.93
N ILE A 13 5.77 0.46 -37.62
CA ILE A 13 6.84 0.15 -36.63
C ILE A 13 6.32 0.25 -35.20
N CYS A 14 5.35 1.15 -34.91
CA CYS A 14 4.79 1.33 -33.56
C CYS A 14 3.88 0.17 -33.13
N VAL A 15 3.29 -0.59 -34.08
CA VAL A 15 2.38 -1.71 -33.78
C VAL A 15 3.13 -2.98 -33.32
N LEU A 16 4.44 -3.06 -33.58
CA LEU A 16 5.25 -4.24 -33.21
C LEU A 16 5.88 -4.18 -31.81
N CYS A 17 5.71 -3.07 -31.08
CA CYS A 17 6.21 -2.94 -29.72
C CYS A 17 5.14 -3.37 -28.70
N HIS A 18 4.80 -4.66 -28.69
CA HIS A 18 3.99 -5.22 -27.61
C HIS A 18 4.89 -5.47 -26.41
N PRO A 19 4.59 -4.91 -25.21
CA PRO A 19 5.31 -5.29 -24.00
C PRO A 19 5.02 -6.77 -23.71
N VAL A 20 6.02 -7.62 -23.85
CA VAL A 20 5.95 -9.02 -23.44
C VAL A 20 6.00 -9.02 -21.91
N PHE A 21 4.84 -9.08 -21.28
CA PHE A 21 4.74 -9.34 -19.85
C PHE A 21 5.13 -10.80 -19.62
N SER A 22 6.38 -11.03 -19.24
CA SER A 22 6.84 -12.34 -18.80
C SER A 22 6.36 -12.58 -17.37
N ALA A 23 5.31 -13.38 -17.19
CA ALA A 23 5.01 -13.97 -15.90
C ALA A 23 6.11 -14.98 -15.58
N VAL A 24 6.75 -14.83 -14.41
CA VAL A 24 7.74 -15.78 -13.92
C VAL A 24 7.01 -16.76 -13.00
N ASP A 25 6.80 -17.98 -13.46
CA ASP A 25 6.30 -19.06 -12.62
C ASP A 25 7.49 -19.64 -11.84
N ILE A 26 7.34 -19.75 -10.52
CA ILE A 26 8.33 -20.36 -9.64
C ILE A 26 7.70 -21.61 -9.07
N VAL A 27 8.39 -22.74 -9.24
CA VAL A 27 7.99 -24.03 -8.71
C VAL A 27 8.79 -24.36 -7.44
N ILE A 28 8.19 -25.12 -6.53
CA ILE A 28 8.81 -25.63 -5.34
C ILE A 28 9.23 -27.07 -5.60
N CYS A 29 10.54 -27.30 -5.60
CA CYS A 29 11.13 -28.60 -5.81
C CYS A 29 11.68 -29.13 -4.48
N GLU A 30 11.47 -30.42 -4.16
CA GLU A 30 11.96 -31.10 -2.97
C GLU A 30 12.90 -32.23 -3.36
N ASP A 31 14.06 -32.30 -2.70
CA ASP A 31 15.03 -33.37 -2.91
C ASP A 31 14.70 -34.63 -2.07
N ALA A 32 15.49 -35.72 -2.24
CA ALA A 32 15.29 -36.95 -1.53
C ALA A 32 15.49 -36.84 0.00
N GLU A 33 16.16 -35.79 0.45
CA GLU A 33 16.44 -35.45 1.84
C GLU A 33 15.35 -34.53 2.45
N GLY A 34 14.34 -34.08 1.67
CA GLY A 34 13.25 -33.23 2.11
C GLY A 34 13.57 -31.74 2.10
N ASN A 35 14.68 -31.31 1.49
CA ASN A 35 15.00 -29.90 1.35
C ASN A 35 14.22 -29.27 0.19
N GLN A 36 13.59 -28.12 0.45
CA GLN A 36 12.82 -27.41 -0.56
C GLN A 36 13.64 -26.29 -1.21
N SER A 37 13.58 -26.22 -2.53
CA SER A 37 14.21 -25.15 -3.32
C SER A 37 13.22 -24.49 -4.27
N PHE A 38 13.39 -23.18 -4.51
CA PHE A 38 12.54 -22.38 -5.39
C PHE A 38 13.26 -22.16 -6.72
N GLN A 39 12.72 -22.73 -7.81
CA GLN A 39 13.35 -22.69 -9.13
C GLN A 39 12.31 -22.50 -10.22
N LYS A 40 12.75 -22.22 -11.47
CA LYS A 40 11.86 -22.15 -12.64
C LYS A 40 11.40 -23.52 -13.14
N ALA A 41 12.18 -24.56 -12.88
CA ALA A 41 11.89 -25.93 -13.21
C ALA A 41 12.66 -26.86 -12.27
N CYS A 42 12.10 -28.00 -11.93
CA CYS A 42 12.76 -28.96 -11.05
C CYS A 42 13.88 -29.71 -11.78
N PRO A 43 15.09 -29.75 -11.23
CA PRO A 43 16.17 -30.55 -11.79
C PRO A 43 15.92 -32.06 -11.65
N PRO A 44 16.63 -32.92 -12.45
CA PRO A 44 16.51 -34.36 -12.33
C PRO A 44 16.84 -34.83 -10.91
N GLY A 45 15.96 -35.65 -10.32
CA GLY A 45 16.14 -36.18 -8.95
C GLY A 45 15.38 -35.41 -7.87
N THR A 46 14.63 -34.35 -8.23
CA THR A 46 13.73 -33.63 -7.31
C THR A 46 12.28 -33.78 -7.75
N SER A 47 11.33 -33.76 -6.82
CA SER A 47 9.91 -33.84 -7.08
C SER A 47 9.24 -32.47 -6.98
N LEU A 48 8.25 -32.21 -7.82
CA LEU A 48 7.42 -31.01 -7.76
C LEU A 48 6.45 -31.13 -6.60
N VAL A 49 6.59 -30.27 -5.57
CA VAL A 49 5.73 -30.28 -4.38
C VAL A 49 4.66 -29.21 -4.44
N GLY A 50 4.83 -28.17 -5.26
CA GLY A 50 3.83 -27.13 -5.47
C GLY A 50 4.21 -26.09 -6.52
N GLU A 51 3.20 -25.51 -7.14
CA GLU A 51 3.34 -24.34 -8.00
C GLU A 51 2.84 -23.11 -7.24
N LYS A 52 3.71 -22.13 -7.04
CA LYS A 52 3.31 -20.84 -6.49
C LYS A 52 3.41 -19.78 -7.59
N LYS A 53 2.27 -19.38 -8.15
CA LYS A 53 2.20 -18.21 -9.02
C LYS A 53 2.49 -16.98 -8.17
N ILE A 54 3.69 -16.45 -8.26
CA ILE A 54 4.02 -15.16 -7.66
C ILE A 54 3.55 -14.09 -8.63
N SER A 55 2.35 -13.59 -8.41
CA SER A 55 1.95 -12.31 -8.99
C SER A 55 2.80 -11.23 -8.33
N ILE A 56 3.80 -10.72 -9.05
CA ILE A 56 4.56 -9.54 -8.64
C ILE A 56 3.59 -8.36 -8.71
N GLY A 57 3.04 -7.99 -7.58
CA GLY A 57 2.11 -6.87 -7.47
C GLY A 57 0.87 -7.19 -6.65
N LYS A 58 1.07 -7.60 -5.42
CA LYS A 58 0.28 -7.38 -4.20
C LYS A 58 0.78 -8.39 -3.17
N ASN A 59 1.40 -7.87 -2.12
CA ASN A 59 1.75 -8.68 -0.95
C ASN A 59 0.48 -9.33 -0.41
N SER A 60 0.31 -10.62 -0.68
CA SER A 60 -0.72 -11.46 -0.04
C SER A 60 -0.14 -12.05 1.25
N SER A 61 0.26 -11.22 2.16
CA SER A 61 0.13 -11.50 3.58
C SER A 61 -1.32 -11.21 3.90
N GLY A 62 -2.01 -12.10 4.59
CA GLY A 62 -3.46 -12.11 4.80
C GLY A 62 -4.05 -10.71 4.70
N THR A 63 -4.82 -10.44 3.66
CA THR A 63 -5.35 -9.11 3.39
C THR A 63 -6.34 -8.76 4.49
N VAL A 64 -5.83 -8.07 5.51
CA VAL A 64 -6.72 -7.30 6.38
C VAL A 64 -7.47 -6.35 5.45
N ASP A 65 -8.77 -6.42 5.50
CA ASP A 65 -9.63 -5.55 4.71
C ASP A 65 -9.44 -4.11 5.22
N LEU A 66 -8.52 -3.38 4.60
CA LEU A 66 -8.21 -1.99 4.96
C LEU A 66 -9.44 -1.07 4.85
N SER A 67 -10.50 -1.50 4.14
CA SER A 67 -11.75 -0.73 4.08
C SER A 67 -12.47 -0.67 5.43
N LYS A 68 -12.17 -1.59 6.35
CA LYS A 68 -12.69 -1.61 7.73
C LYS A 68 -11.83 -0.83 8.71
N LEU A 69 -10.63 -0.43 8.31
CA LEU A 69 -9.75 0.37 9.15
C LEU A 69 -10.25 1.82 9.17
N SER A 70 -10.70 2.27 10.34
CA SER A 70 -11.09 3.66 10.55
C SER A 70 -9.87 4.48 10.92
N VAL A 71 -9.41 5.33 9.99
CA VAL A 71 -8.35 6.31 10.24
C VAL A 71 -8.89 7.71 10.03
N LEU A 72 -8.74 8.57 11.02
CA LEU A 72 -9.21 9.95 11.03
C LEU A 72 -8.07 10.90 11.39
N LEU A 73 -7.86 11.90 10.55
CA LEU A 73 -6.86 12.95 10.75
C LEU A 73 -7.56 14.27 11.05
N TYR A 74 -7.33 14.82 12.25
CA TYR A 74 -7.73 16.18 12.60
C TYR A 74 -6.66 17.15 12.13
N THR A 75 -7.09 18.15 11.36
CA THR A 75 -6.20 19.08 10.64
C THR A 75 -6.77 20.50 10.64
N ILE A 76 -5.98 21.46 10.16
CA ILE A 76 -6.40 22.80 9.78
C ILE A 76 -5.78 23.16 8.43
N PRO A 77 -6.31 24.16 7.71
CA PRO A 77 -5.66 24.70 6.51
C PRO A 77 -4.21 25.16 6.82
N ASP A 78 -3.34 25.07 5.82
CA ASP A 78 -1.95 25.53 5.86
C ASP A 78 -1.12 24.93 7.02
N CYS A 79 -1.30 23.64 7.28
CA CYS A 79 -0.59 22.90 8.34
C CYS A 79 0.41 21.90 7.74
N ASP A 80 1.69 22.26 7.64
CA ASP A 80 2.75 21.42 7.09
C ASP A 80 2.88 20.07 7.80
N THR A 81 2.76 20.07 9.14
CA THR A 81 2.84 18.84 9.93
C THR A 81 1.64 17.93 9.70
N CYS A 82 0.45 18.48 9.43
CA CYS A 82 -0.73 17.70 9.08
C CYS A 82 -0.57 17.07 7.69
N GLU A 83 -0.05 17.82 6.72
CA GLU A 83 0.25 17.31 5.38
C GLU A 83 1.29 16.19 5.42
N ASN A 84 2.32 16.29 6.26
CA ASN A 84 3.30 15.22 6.45
C ASN A 84 2.65 13.92 6.95
N VAL A 85 1.65 13.99 7.84
CA VAL A 85 0.87 12.82 8.27
C VAL A 85 0.08 12.26 7.09
N ALA A 86 -0.62 13.12 6.34
CA ALA A 86 -1.43 12.72 5.19
C ALA A 86 -0.58 12.05 4.11
N ILE A 87 0.59 12.63 3.76
CA ILE A 87 1.56 12.03 2.83
C ILE A 87 2.00 10.66 3.32
N TYR A 88 2.32 10.52 4.60
CA TYR A 88 2.73 9.24 5.17
C TYR A 88 1.65 8.19 5.06
N LEU A 89 0.39 8.51 5.40
CA LEU A 89 -0.73 7.58 5.28
C LEU A 89 -0.97 7.17 3.82
N ARG A 90 -0.95 8.14 2.88
CA ARG A 90 -1.07 7.87 1.44
C ARG A 90 0.06 6.99 0.92
N SER A 91 1.30 7.22 1.36
CA SER A 91 2.47 6.42 0.94
C SER A 91 2.41 4.95 1.36
N ARG A 92 1.51 4.64 2.30
CA ARG A 92 1.24 3.29 2.79
C ARG A 92 -0.09 2.72 2.31
N ASP A 93 -0.75 3.41 1.37
CA ASP A 93 -2.08 3.05 0.86
C ASP A 93 -3.15 2.91 1.96
N ILE A 94 -3.02 3.68 3.07
CA ILE A 94 -3.97 3.68 4.17
C ILE A 94 -5.10 4.66 3.85
N PRO A 95 -6.37 4.18 3.74
CA PRO A 95 -7.52 5.06 3.59
C PRO A 95 -7.74 5.84 4.89
N PHE A 96 -7.97 7.14 4.79
CA PHE A 96 -8.27 8.00 5.93
C PHE A 96 -9.24 9.12 5.55
N SER A 97 -9.89 9.67 6.57
CA SER A 97 -10.73 10.86 6.45
C SER A 97 -10.09 12.03 7.18
N GLU A 98 -10.32 13.25 6.70
CA GLU A 98 -9.82 14.46 7.33
C GLU A 98 -10.98 15.24 7.96
N LYS A 99 -10.74 15.80 9.17
CA LYS A 99 -11.64 16.74 9.85
C LYS A 99 -10.93 18.06 10.08
N ASP A 100 -11.40 19.10 9.40
CA ASP A 100 -10.95 20.48 9.64
C ASP A 100 -11.54 21.01 10.95
N VAL A 101 -10.65 21.31 11.90
CA VAL A 101 -11.05 21.81 13.23
C VAL A 101 -11.08 23.34 13.28
N SER A 102 -10.72 24.05 12.20
CA SER A 102 -10.58 25.52 12.21
C SER A 102 -11.92 26.26 12.34
N LYS A 103 -13.02 25.64 11.93
CA LYS A 103 -14.31 26.32 11.77
C LYS A 103 -15.46 25.71 12.58
N ASP A 104 -15.30 24.51 13.13
CA ASP A 104 -16.39 23.81 13.80
C ASP A 104 -16.08 23.57 15.28
N ILE A 105 -16.80 24.27 16.16
CA ILE A 105 -16.65 24.16 17.63
C ILE A 105 -16.95 22.74 18.13
N LYS A 106 -17.86 21.99 17.46
CA LYS A 106 -18.16 20.62 17.86
C LYS A 106 -16.96 19.71 17.60
N ILE A 107 -16.31 19.88 16.45
CA ILE A 107 -15.09 19.14 16.10
C ILE A 107 -13.95 19.50 17.05
N GLN A 108 -13.81 20.78 17.44
CA GLN A 108 -12.82 21.23 18.44
C GLN A 108 -13.06 20.58 19.81
N GLN A 109 -14.32 20.50 20.25
CA GLN A 109 -14.69 19.82 21.50
C GLN A 109 -14.44 18.31 21.42
N GLU A 110 -14.77 17.68 20.30
CA GLU A 110 -14.48 16.27 20.04
C GLU A 110 -12.97 16.00 20.14
N LEU A 111 -12.15 16.79 19.43
CA LEU A 111 -10.70 16.70 19.47
C LEU A 111 -10.15 16.88 20.89
N THR A 112 -10.65 17.88 21.61
CA THR A 112 -10.20 18.14 22.98
C THR A 112 -10.51 16.98 23.93
N LYS A 113 -11.65 16.32 23.76
CA LYS A 113 -12.01 15.11 24.54
C LYS A 113 -11.09 13.93 24.21
N LEU A 114 -10.75 13.75 22.93
CA LEU A 114 -9.89 12.66 22.46
C LEU A 114 -8.41 12.85 22.85
N ALA A 115 -7.88 14.03 22.60
CA ALA A 115 -6.44 14.31 22.74
C ALA A 115 -6.05 15.07 24.02
N GLY A 116 -7.03 15.46 24.84
CA GLY A 116 -6.83 16.25 26.06
C GLY A 116 -6.50 17.73 25.84
N LYS A 117 -6.30 18.14 24.59
CA LYS A 117 -5.98 19.53 24.20
C LYS A 117 -6.41 19.80 22.76
N LEU A 118 -6.62 21.09 22.45
CA LEU A 118 -6.89 21.52 21.07
C LEU A 118 -5.55 21.78 20.35
N SER A 119 -5.06 20.79 19.65
CA SER A 119 -3.85 20.89 18.83
C SER A 119 -3.92 19.92 17.64
N VAL A 120 -3.30 20.26 16.53
CA VAL A 120 -3.22 19.44 15.31
C VAL A 120 -1.76 19.24 14.92
N PRO A 121 -1.42 18.19 14.15
CA PRO A 121 -2.30 17.09 13.76
C PRO A 121 -2.60 16.15 14.92
N VAL A 122 -3.78 15.52 14.89
CA VAL A 122 -4.10 14.34 15.70
C VAL A 122 -4.63 13.27 14.78
N THR A 123 -4.04 12.10 14.84
CA THR A 123 -4.46 10.92 14.06
C THR A 123 -5.13 9.92 14.98
N VAL A 124 -6.34 9.50 14.64
CA VAL A 124 -7.06 8.43 15.33
C VAL A 124 -7.05 7.19 14.43
N ILE A 125 -6.56 6.08 14.94
CA ILE A 125 -6.42 4.81 14.22
C ILE A 125 -7.16 3.76 15.04
N GLY A 126 -8.39 3.41 14.64
CA GLY A 126 -9.27 2.61 15.49
C GLY A 126 -9.54 3.30 16.81
N GLU A 127 -9.05 2.75 17.91
CA GLU A 127 -9.19 3.32 19.27
C GLU A 127 -7.94 4.12 19.72
N GLU A 128 -6.87 4.08 18.97
CA GLU A 128 -5.61 4.72 19.34
C GLU A 128 -5.50 6.15 18.83
N VAL A 129 -5.01 7.05 19.70
CA VAL A 129 -4.89 8.49 19.43
C VAL A 129 -3.42 8.90 19.42
N VAL A 130 -2.95 9.45 18.32
CA VAL A 130 -1.58 9.94 18.15
C VAL A 130 -1.61 11.44 17.94
N SER A 131 -1.04 12.21 18.89
CA SER A 131 -0.92 13.67 18.79
C SER A 131 0.43 14.06 18.20
N GLY A 132 0.40 14.91 17.16
CA GLY A 132 1.57 15.33 16.39
C GLY A 132 1.99 14.31 15.33
N TYR A 133 2.99 14.69 14.51
CA TYR A 133 3.56 13.77 13.50
C TYR A 133 4.58 12.84 14.15
N LYS A 134 4.14 11.71 14.61
CA LYS A 134 4.98 10.63 15.16
C LYS A 134 4.97 9.43 14.23
N ARG A 135 5.73 9.53 13.14
CA ARG A 135 5.77 8.56 12.06
C ARG A 135 5.95 7.11 12.55
N GLU A 136 6.90 6.90 13.47
CA GLU A 136 7.19 5.57 14.01
C GLU A 136 6.01 5.02 14.82
N GLN A 137 5.39 5.83 15.67
CA GLN A 137 4.23 5.42 16.46
C GLN A 137 3.04 5.08 15.56
N ILE A 138 2.74 5.94 14.57
CA ILE A 138 1.68 5.67 13.58
C ILE A 138 1.99 4.37 12.82
N GLY A 139 3.24 4.17 12.40
CA GLY A 139 3.68 2.97 11.69
C GLY A 139 3.45 1.71 12.51
N ASN A 140 3.91 1.68 13.76
CA ASN A 140 3.78 0.53 14.65
C ASN A 140 2.31 0.16 14.92
N ILE A 141 1.42 1.17 15.06
CA ILE A 141 -0.02 0.94 15.23
C ILE A 141 -0.59 0.29 13.96
N LEU A 142 -0.29 0.85 12.80
CA LEU A 142 -0.76 0.33 11.51
C LEU A 142 -0.25 -1.09 11.27
N ASP A 143 1.04 -1.36 11.53
CA ASP A 143 1.65 -2.66 11.32
C ASP A 143 0.98 -3.74 12.19
N ARG A 144 0.70 -3.43 13.45
CA ARG A 144 -0.03 -4.33 14.37
C ARG A 144 -1.45 -4.64 13.91
N ILE A 145 -2.13 -3.68 13.29
CA ILE A 145 -3.50 -3.87 12.79
C ILE A 145 -3.51 -4.62 11.46
N ILE A 146 -2.53 -4.32 10.58
CA ILE A 146 -2.47 -4.87 9.22
C ILE A 146 -1.86 -6.28 9.21
N SER A 147 -0.95 -6.58 10.14
CA SER A 147 -0.28 -7.87 10.26
C SER A 147 -0.39 -8.38 11.71
N PRO A 148 -1.59 -8.77 12.16
CA PRO A 148 -1.71 -9.43 13.46
C PRO A 148 -0.94 -10.74 13.42
N GLU A 149 0.05 -10.91 14.32
CA GLU A 149 0.78 -12.17 14.54
C GLU A 149 -0.14 -13.29 15.02
#